data_0e2e12fa2ac223a511cd1ae32d431a6f
#
_entry.id   0e2e12fa2ac223a511cd1ae32d431a6f
#
_cell.length_a   1.000
_cell.length_b   1.000
_cell.length_c   1.000
_cell.angle_alpha   90.00
_cell.angle_beta   90.00
_cell.angle_gamma   90.00
#
_symmetry.space_group_name_H-M   'P 1'
#
loop_
_entity.id
_entity.type
_entity.pdbx_description
1 polymer ?
#
loop_
_entity_poly.entity_id
_entity_poly.type
_entity_poly.pdbx_seq_one_letter_code
_entity_poly.pdbx_strand_id
1 'polypeptide(L)'
;MTRLPPRPRVLLADDHIRLREALRDLLEETGFEVVGESGDGADAVAMARQLEPDIVVIDLRMPVLNGLDATRLIKDGRSATQVVVLSAFESPELERQAREAGAFAYLDKGTMARRVHRVLLSAAVQAVLAANLGPPGREAGAG
;
A
#
# COMPACT_ATOMS: atom_id res chain seq x y z
N MET A 1 0.64 -6.19 32.14
CA MET A 1 -0.52 -5.68 31.40
C MET A 1 -0.26 -5.68 29.89
N THR A 2 -1.13 -6.31 29.15
CA THR A 2 -0.93 -6.45 27.72
C THR A 2 -1.53 -5.26 26.98
N ARG A 3 -0.73 -4.59 26.17
CA ARG A 3 -1.20 -3.54 25.28
C ARG A 3 -1.78 -4.15 24.02
N LEU A 4 -2.92 -3.64 23.57
CA LEU A 4 -3.43 -4.01 22.27
C LEU A 4 -2.44 -3.50 21.21
N PRO A 5 -2.16 -4.28 20.16
CA PRO A 5 -1.32 -3.79 19.09
C PRO A 5 -1.96 -2.58 18.42
N PRO A 6 -1.16 -1.62 17.95
CA PRO A 6 -1.71 -0.50 17.23
C PRO A 6 -2.35 -0.98 15.93
N ARG A 7 -3.36 -0.25 15.47
CA ARG A 7 -4.00 -0.55 14.19
C ARG A 7 -2.98 -0.35 13.06
N PRO A 8 -3.00 -1.19 12.03
CA PRO A 8 -2.19 -0.93 10.84
C PRO A 8 -2.56 0.41 10.23
N ARG A 9 -1.54 1.17 9.87
CA ARG A 9 -1.69 2.53 9.34
C ARG A 9 -1.67 2.49 7.83
N VAL A 10 -2.70 3.04 7.19
CA VAL A 10 -2.91 2.94 5.76
C VAL A 10 -2.98 4.33 5.13
N LEU A 11 -2.23 4.52 4.05
CA LEU A 11 -2.35 5.68 3.18
C LEU A 11 -3.15 5.25 1.94
N LEU A 12 -4.19 6.02 1.61
CA LEU A 12 -5.02 5.77 0.42
C LEU A 12 -4.68 6.78 -0.67
N ALA A 13 -4.39 6.30 -1.87
CA ALA A 13 -4.08 7.16 -3.01
C ALA A 13 -4.94 6.75 -4.21
N ASP A 14 -5.95 7.54 -4.51
CA ASP A 14 -6.86 7.32 -5.62
C ASP A 14 -7.51 8.65 -5.97
N ASP A 15 -7.57 9.00 -7.24
CA ASP A 15 -8.18 10.25 -7.66
C ASP A 15 -9.73 10.18 -7.71
N HIS A 16 -10.30 8.98 -7.55
CA HIS A 16 -11.74 8.80 -7.41
C HIS A 16 -12.18 9.02 -5.96
N ILE A 17 -12.64 10.22 -5.67
CA ILE A 17 -12.96 10.63 -4.29
C ILE A 17 -13.96 9.68 -3.63
N ARG A 18 -15.01 9.29 -4.33
CA ARG A 18 -16.06 8.42 -3.74
C ARG A 18 -15.54 7.03 -3.40
N LEU A 19 -14.72 6.46 -4.28
CA LEU A 19 -14.09 5.16 -3.99
C LEU A 19 -13.16 5.27 -2.79
N ARG A 20 -12.36 6.32 -2.75
CA ARG A 20 -11.42 6.54 -1.65
C ARG A 20 -12.16 6.69 -0.31
N GLU A 21 -13.27 7.43 -0.30
CA GLU A 21 -14.11 7.57 0.90
C GLU A 21 -14.71 6.24 1.32
N ALA A 22 -15.21 5.46 0.37
CA ALA A 22 -15.78 4.14 0.68
C ALA A 22 -14.73 3.19 1.24
N LEU A 23 -13.51 3.21 0.69
CA LEU A 23 -12.40 2.41 1.20
C LEU A 23 -12.01 2.85 2.60
N ARG A 24 -11.91 4.14 2.83
CA ARG A 24 -11.61 4.66 4.17
C ARG A 24 -12.61 4.16 5.19
N ASP A 25 -13.89 4.30 4.89
CA ASP A 25 -14.94 3.87 5.82
C ASP A 25 -14.85 2.36 6.09
N LEU A 26 -14.69 1.56 5.06
CA LEU A 26 -14.55 0.11 5.20
C LEU A 26 -13.33 -0.26 6.05
N LEU A 27 -12.20 0.37 5.80
CA LEU A 27 -10.96 0.06 6.51
C LEU A 27 -11.05 0.46 7.98
N GLU A 28 -11.59 1.63 8.25
CA GLU A 28 -11.73 2.08 9.64
C GLU A 28 -12.72 1.24 10.43
N GLU A 29 -13.76 0.73 9.78
CA GLU A 29 -14.70 -0.19 10.41
C GLU A 29 -14.10 -1.57 10.67
N THR A 30 -13.06 -1.95 9.93
CA THR A 30 -12.50 -3.30 10.00
C THR A 30 -11.13 -3.37 10.68
N GLY A 31 -10.75 -2.32 11.41
CA GLY A 31 -9.57 -2.36 12.27
C GLY A 31 -8.31 -1.70 11.74
N PHE A 32 -8.40 -0.96 10.65
CA PHE A 32 -7.27 -0.19 10.11
C PHE A 32 -7.42 1.29 10.46
N GLU A 33 -6.31 2.00 10.47
CA GLU A 33 -6.30 3.45 10.65
C GLU A 33 -5.87 4.11 9.35
N VAL A 34 -6.73 4.89 8.73
CA VAL A 34 -6.38 5.66 7.53
C VAL A 34 -5.70 6.94 7.96
N VAL A 35 -4.39 7.03 7.70
CA VAL A 35 -3.57 8.14 8.18
C VAL A 35 -3.44 9.26 7.17
N GLY A 36 -3.85 9.03 5.94
CA GLY A 36 -3.81 10.06 4.90
C GLY A 36 -4.50 9.62 3.64
N GLU A 37 -4.84 10.59 2.80
CA GLU A 37 -5.48 10.38 1.51
C GLU A 37 -4.86 11.30 0.49
N SER A 38 -4.64 10.80 -0.72
CA SER A 38 -4.06 11.57 -1.81
C SER A 38 -4.79 11.31 -3.12
N GLY A 39 -4.87 12.33 -3.96
CA GLY A 39 -5.45 12.23 -5.30
C GLY A 39 -4.43 12.20 -6.43
N ASP A 40 -3.13 12.22 -6.15
CA ASP A 40 -2.10 12.10 -7.18
C ASP A 40 -0.89 11.33 -6.68
N GLY A 41 -0.12 10.79 -7.63
CA GLY A 41 0.98 9.90 -7.30
C GLY A 41 2.17 10.58 -6.65
N ALA A 42 2.48 11.82 -7.03
CA ALA A 42 3.60 12.54 -6.44
C ALA A 42 3.31 12.92 -4.99
N ASP A 43 2.09 13.38 -4.73
CA ASP A 43 1.65 13.68 -3.37
C ASP A 43 1.63 12.41 -2.50
N ALA A 44 1.20 11.29 -3.08
CA ALA A 44 1.22 10.00 -2.37
C ALA A 44 2.64 9.62 -1.93
N VAL A 45 3.64 9.80 -2.80
CA VAL A 45 5.04 9.53 -2.44
C VAL A 45 5.50 10.44 -1.31
N ALA A 46 5.19 11.74 -1.40
CA ALA A 46 5.58 12.70 -0.35
C ALA A 46 4.91 12.35 0.99
N MET A 47 3.63 12.02 0.96
CA MET A 47 2.90 11.62 2.17
C MET A 47 3.44 10.33 2.77
N ALA A 48 3.80 9.36 1.93
CA ALA A 48 4.38 8.11 2.41
C ALA A 48 5.71 8.34 3.12
N ARG A 49 6.54 9.24 2.62
CA ARG A 49 7.80 9.61 3.28
C ARG A 49 7.57 10.27 4.63
N GLN A 50 6.58 11.13 4.71
CA GLN A 50 6.27 11.88 5.92
C GLN A 50 5.59 11.01 6.97
N LEU A 51 4.61 10.20 6.57
CA LEU A 51 3.75 9.46 7.48
C LEU A 51 4.30 8.08 7.84
N GLU A 52 5.16 7.51 7.02
CA GLU A 52 5.71 6.16 7.19
C GLU A 52 4.60 5.13 7.46
N PRO A 53 3.63 4.99 6.54
CA PRO A 53 2.53 4.06 6.76
C PRO A 53 2.99 2.60 6.66
N ASP A 54 2.20 1.71 7.24
CA ASP A 54 2.45 0.27 7.09
C ASP A 54 2.05 -0.20 5.70
N ILE A 55 0.98 0.38 5.17
CA ILE A 55 0.41 -0.01 3.88
C ILE A 55 0.07 1.25 3.08
N VAL A 56 0.34 1.22 1.77
CA VAL A 56 -0.17 2.20 0.83
C VAL A 56 -1.07 1.46 -0.16
N VAL A 57 -2.31 1.90 -0.28
CA VAL A 57 -3.22 1.42 -1.32
C VAL A 57 -3.25 2.49 -2.40
N ILE A 58 -2.79 2.17 -3.59
CA ILE A 58 -2.60 3.15 -4.65
C ILE A 58 -3.19 2.72 -5.98
N ASP A 59 -3.97 3.60 -6.61
CA ASP A 59 -4.48 3.37 -7.95
C ASP A 59 -3.33 3.41 -8.96
N LEU A 60 -3.39 2.50 -9.92
CA LEU A 60 -2.41 2.43 -11.00
C LEU A 60 -2.40 3.71 -11.83
N ARG A 61 -3.57 4.25 -12.15
CA ARG A 61 -3.70 5.46 -12.97
C ARG A 61 -3.94 6.67 -12.10
N MET A 62 -2.87 7.40 -11.85
CA MET A 62 -2.90 8.61 -11.03
C MET A 62 -2.35 9.79 -11.82
N PRO A 63 -2.88 11.01 -11.58
CA PRO A 63 -2.28 12.21 -12.14
C PRO A 63 -0.86 12.43 -11.63
N VAL A 64 -0.08 13.16 -12.38
CA VAL A 64 1.28 13.60 -12.06
C VAL A 64 2.30 12.46 -12.10
N LEU A 65 2.05 11.39 -11.34
CA LEU A 65 2.93 10.23 -11.27
C LEU A 65 2.05 8.98 -11.17
N ASN A 66 2.22 8.01 -12.07
CA ASN A 66 1.41 6.80 -12.05
C ASN A 66 1.74 5.90 -10.86
N GLY A 67 0.85 4.96 -10.58
CA GLY A 67 0.98 4.08 -9.41
C GLY A 67 2.18 3.15 -9.43
N LEU A 68 2.68 2.76 -10.61
CA LEU A 68 3.87 1.91 -10.70
C LEU A 68 5.12 2.68 -10.30
N ASP A 69 5.29 3.87 -10.85
CA ASP A 69 6.45 4.71 -10.50
C ASP A 69 6.38 5.16 -9.06
N ALA A 70 5.19 5.50 -8.57
CA ALA A 70 5.01 5.85 -7.16
C ALA A 70 5.37 4.66 -6.26
N THR A 71 4.97 3.43 -6.64
CA THR A 71 5.32 2.22 -5.88
C THR A 71 6.83 2.06 -5.75
N ARG A 72 7.57 2.21 -6.86
CA ARG A 72 9.04 2.12 -6.82
C ARG A 72 9.64 3.13 -5.85
N LEU A 73 9.19 4.38 -5.92
CA LEU A 73 9.71 5.43 -5.06
C LEU A 73 9.36 5.21 -3.58
N ILE A 74 8.15 4.74 -3.31
CA ILE A 74 7.73 4.43 -1.95
C ILE A 74 8.57 3.29 -1.37
N LYS A 75 8.77 2.22 -2.14
CA LYS A 75 9.56 1.07 -1.68
C LYS A 75 11.04 1.44 -1.52
N ASP A 76 11.57 2.30 -2.39
CA ASP A 76 12.95 2.76 -2.25
C ASP A 76 13.13 3.62 -0.99
N GLY A 77 12.12 4.39 -0.63
CA GLY A 77 12.17 5.24 0.56
C GLY A 77 12.00 4.48 1.87
N ARG A 78 11.16 3.43 1.87
CA ARG A 78 10.93 2.61 3.05
C ARG A 78 10.46 1.22 2.63
N SER A 79 11.38 0.26 2.66
CA SER A 79 11.10 -1.10 2.18
C SER A 79 10.06 -1.85 3.04
N ALA A 80 9.89 -1.44 4.30
CA ALA A 80 8.91 -2.07 5.19
C ALA A 80 7.47 -1.71 4.83
N THR A 81 7.24 -0.55 4.19
CA THR A 81 5.91 -0.18 3.73
C THR A 81 5.46 -1.13 2.62
N GLN A 82 4.28 -1.70 2.76
CA GLN A 82 3.72 -2.60 1.76
C GLN A 82 2.80 -1.82 0.84
N VAL A 83 2.91 -2.05 -0.47
CA VAL A 83 2.10 -1.34 -1.45
C VAL A 83 1.12 -2.30 -2.10
N VAL A 84 -0.16 -1.94 -2.10
CA VAL A 84 -1.22 -2.66 -2.79
C VAL A 84 -1.70 -1.78 -3.93
N VAL A 85 -1.52 -2.25 -5.15
CA VAL A 85 -1.90 -1.51 -6.35
C VAL A 85 -3.34 -1.87 -6.73
N LEU A 86 -4.15 -0.85 -7.00
CA LEU A 86 -5.51 -1.01 -7.51
C LEU A 86 -5.53 -0.70 -9.00
N SER A 87 -6.30 -1.45 -9.77
CA SER A 87 -6.47 -1.21 -11.19
C SER A 87 -7.93 -1.37 -11.60
N ALA A 88 -8.35 -0.62 -12.61
CA ALA A 88 -9.68 -0.79 -13.21
C ALA A 88 -9.78 -2.11 -13.99
N PHE A 89 -8.64 -2.75 -14.29
CA PHE A 89 -8.61 -3.93 -15.14
C PHE A 89 -7.89 -5.09 -14.47
N GLU A 90 -8.40 -6.29 -14.69
CA GLU A 90 -7.67 -7.51 -14.42
C GLU A 90 -6.68 -7.72 -15.58
N SER A 91 -5.39 -7.67 -15.29
CA SER A 91 -4.35 -7.76 -16.30
C SER A 91 -3.12 -8.46 -15.72
N PRO A 92 -2.80 -9.67 -16.22
CA PRO A 92 -1.58 -10.37 -15.77
C PRO A 92 -0.31 -9.55 -16.04
N GLU A 93 -0.27 -8.80 -17.13
CA GLU A 93 0.89 -7.97 -17.46
C GLU A 93 1.06 -6.82 -16.47
N LEU A 94 -0.03 -6.12 -16.13
CA LEU A 94 0.02 -5.02 -15.16
C LEU A 94 0.33 -5.56 -13.76
N GLU A 95 -0.22 -6.72 -13.42
CA GLU A 95 0.09 -7.37 -12.14
C GLU A 95 1.58 -7.69 -12.03
N ARG A 96 2.17 -8.23 -13.10
CA ARG A 96 3.59 -8.53 -13.16
C ARG A 96 4.42 -7.26 -12.99
N GLN A 97 4.06 -6.19 -13.70
CA GLN A 97 4.75 -4.90 -13.58
C GLN A 97 4.64 -4.31 -12.18
N ALA A 98 3.48 -4.45 -11.54
CA ALA A 98 3.29 -3.97 -10.17
C ALA A 98 4.20 -4.72 -9.20
N ARG A 99 4.29 -6.04 -9.33
CA ARG A 99 5.17 -6.84 -8.48
C ARG A 99 6.64 -6.53 -8.72
N GLU A 100 7.03 -6.32 -9.97
CA GLU A 100 8.41 -5.91 -10.29
C GLU A 100 8.74 -4.53 -9.71
N ALA A 101 7.74 -3.64 -9.60
CA ALA A 101 7.90 -2.35 -8.95
C ALA A 101 8.02 -2.46 -7.42
N GLY A 102 7.74 -3.63 -6.85
CA GLY A 102 7.82 -3.88 -5.43
C GLY A 102 6.48 -4.00 -4.73
N ALA A 103 5.36 -4.02 -5.46
CA ALA A 103 4.05 -4.15 -4.85
C ALA A 103 3.86 -5.50 -4.17
N PHE A 104 3.25 -5.48 -3.00
CA PHE A 104 2.85 -6.69 -2.28
C PHE A 104 1.71 -7.41 -2.99
N ALA A 105 0.76 -6.66 -3.55
CA ALA A 105 -0.40 -7.22 -4.22
C ALA A 105 -0.94 -6.27 -5.27
N TYR A 106 -1.72 -6.85 -6.19
CA TYR A 106 -2.44 -6.13 -7.24
C TYR A 106 -3.90 -6.57 -7.16
N LEU A 107 -4.82 -5.62 -7.05
CA LEU A 107 -6.24 -5.90 -6.99
C LEU A 107 -6.96 -5.15 -8.10
N ASP A 108 -7.88 -5.83 -8.81
CA ASP A 108 -8.76 -5.12 -9.70
C ASP A 108 -9.94 -4.53 -8.92
N LYS A 109 -10.39 -3.35 -9.33
CA LYS A 109 -11.44 -2.63 -8.62
C LYS A 109 -12.80 -3.34 -8.68
N GLY A 110 -13.00 -4.21 -9.67
CA GLY A 110 -14.26 -4.97 -9.82
C GLY A 110 -14.46 -6.02 -8.76
N THR A 111 -13.39 -6.62 -8.25
CA THR A 111 -13.47 -7.69 -7.24
C THR A 111 -12.87 -7.30 -5.89
N MET A 112 -12.35 -6.09 -5.78
CA MET A 112 -11.58 -5.69 -4.60
C MET A 112 -12.40 -5.73 -3.30
N ALA A 113 -13.71 -5.44 -3.36
CA ALA A 113 -14.56 -5.39 -2.16
C ALA A 113 -14.53 -6.71 -1.38
N ARG A 114 -14.37 -7.85 -2.09
CA ARG A 114 -14.33 -9.17 -1.47
C ARG A 114 -12.93 -9.56 -0.98
N ARG A 115 -11.89 -8.91 -1.50
CA ARG A 115 -10.50 -9.31 -1.27
C ARG A 115 -9.69 -8.33 -0.46
N VAL A 116 -10.10 -7.06 -0.43
CA VAL A 116 -9.27 -6.00 0.12
C VAL A 116 -8.92 -6.24 1.59
N HIS A 117 -9.89 -6.62 2.39
CA HIS A 117 -9.66 -6.84 3.82
C HIS A 117 -8.60 -7.92 4.06
N ARG A 118 -8.74 -9.07 3.39
CA ARG A 118 -7.78 -10.18 3.52
C ARG A 118 -6.39 -9.78 3.04
N VAL A 119 -6.32 -9.11 1.90
CA VAL A 119 -5.03 -8.69 1.34
C VAL A 119 -4.34 -7.69 2.26
N LEU A 120 -5.09 -6.74 2.82
CA LEU A 120 -4.50 -5.76 3.71
C LEU A 120 -4.07 -6.37 5.05
N LEU A 121 -4.80 -7.37 5.56
CA LEU A 121 -4.33 -8.09 6.75
C LEU A 121 -3.01 -8.79 6.47
N SER A 122 -2.87 -9.45 5.33
CA SER A 122 -1.62 -10.10 4.95
C SER A 122 -0.50 -9.08 4.78
N ALA A 123 -0.80 -7.93 4.18
CA ALA A 123 0.18 -6.85 4.03
C ALA A 123 0.62 -6.29 5.38
N ALA A 124 -0.30 -6.17 6.34
CA ALA A 124 0.02 -5.69 7.67
C ALA A 124 1.00 -6.63 8.39
N VAL A 125 0.78 -7.94 8.25
CA VAL A 125 1.71 -8.94 8.82
C VAL A 125 3.08 -8.81 8.17
N GLN A 126 3.12 -8.68 6.85
CA GLN A 126 4.39 -8.52 6.13
C GLN A 126 5.11 -7.23 6.53
N ALA A 127 4.39 -6.14 6.77
CA ALA A 127 4.98 -4.89 7.21
C ALA A 127 5.68 -5.04 8.57
N VAL A 128 5.04 -5.74 9.50
CA VAL A 128 5.64 -6.02 10.82
C VAL A 128 6.89 -6.87 10.66
N LEU A 129 6.83 -7.93 9.87
CA LEU A 129 7.97 -8.79 9.64
C LEU A 129 9.13 -8.04 8.98
N ALA A 130 8.84 -7.23 7.97
CA ALA A 130 9.86 -6.47 7.26
C ALA A 130 10.51 -5.42 8.17
N ALA A 131 9.74 -4.76 9.03
CA ALA A 131 10.27 -3.77 9.97
C ALA A 131 11.17 -4.41 11.01
N ASN A 132 10.83 -5.63 11.46
CA ASN A 132 11.60 -6.32 12.49
C ASN A 132 12.83 -7.03 11.95
N LEU A 133 12.78 -7.55 10.71
CA LEU A 133 13.85 -8.33 10.12
C LEU A 133 14.78 -7.52 9.20
N GLY A 134 14.35 -6.30 8.87
CA GLY A 134 15.08 -5.48 7.94
C GLY A 134 14.81 -5.83 6.47
N PRO A 135 15.28 -5.00 5.52
CA PRO A 135 15.04 -5.24 4.10
C PRO A 135 15.76 -6.48 3.60
N PRO A 136 15.18 -7.19 2.61
CA PRO A 136 15.82 -8.35 2.00
C PRO A 136 17.19 -8.01 1.42
N GLY A 137 18.16 -8.90 1.58
CA GLY A 137 19.50 -8.75 1.03
C GLY A 137 20.44 -7.91 1.85
N ARG A 138 19.98 -7.17 2.83
CA ARG A 138 20.83 -6.32 3.65
C ARG A 138 21.79 -7.15 4.51
N GLU A 139 21.35 -8.30 4.99
CA GLU A 139 22.15 -9.19 5.79
C GLU A 139 23.34 -9.74 5.04
N ALA A 140 23.17 -10.03 3.77
CA ALA A 140 24.26 -10.52 2.94
C ALA A 140 25.36 -9.47 2.80
N GLY A 141 25.01 -8.20 2.83
CA GLY A 141 25.99 -7.13 2.80
C GLY A 141 26.70 -6.90 4.12
N ALA A 142 26.12 -7.36 5.20
CA ALA A 142 26.69 -7.18 6.52
C ALA A 142 27.78 -8.19 6.85
N GLY A 143 27.84 -9.25 6.05
CA GLY A 143 28.83 -10.32 6.25
C GLY A 143 30.26 -9.90 5.93
#